data_28561afa19b1389f633d50ad0760a750
#
_entry.id   28561afa19b1389f633d50ad0760a750
#
_cell.length_a   1.000
_cell.length_b   1.000
_cell.length_c   1.000
_cell.angle_alpha   90.00
_cell.angle_beta   90.00
_cell.angle_gamma   90.00
#
_symmetry.space_group_name_H-M   'P 1'
#
loop_
_entity.id
_entity.type
_entity.pdbx_description
1 polymer ?
#
loop_
_entity_poly.entity_id
_entity_poly.type
_entity_poly.pdbx_seq_one_letter_code
_entity_poly.pdbx_strand_id
1 'polypeptide(L)'
;MSSAFRTIKLTDARFERDGLRHVTVKSAALGQRADLSLFLPVEGRGASDLPVVILLHGVYGSHWSWALNAGAHLTAARMIAAREIPPLVLAMPSDGLWGDGSAYLPHLEQDFEKWIVEEVPLAAAEASDLVSAESPLFIA
;
A
#
# COMPACT_ATOMS: atom_id res chain seq x y z
N MET A 1 -18.21 3.28 10.93
CA MET A 1 -18.35 3.40 9.47
C MET A 1 -18.19 2.04 8.82
N SER A 2 -18.95 1.79 7.77
CA SER A 2 -18.80 0.54 7.02
C SER A 2 -17.50 0.54 6.23
N SER A 3 -16.86 -0.63 6.15
CA SER A 3 -15.66 -0.82 5.31
C SER A 3 -16.00 -0.59 3.82
N ALA A 4 -15.06 0.00 3.09
CA ALA A 4 -15.12 0.08 1.62
C ALA A 4 -14.96 -1.30 0.97
N PHE A 5 -14.43 -2.27 1.71
CA PHE A 5 -14.19 -3.63 1.22
C PHE A 5 -15.11 -4.63 1.92
N ARG A 6 -15.67 -5.55 1.13
CA ARG A 6 -16.44 -6.68 1.68
C ARG A 6 -15.59 -7.54 2.62
N THR A 7 -14.30 -7.66 2.31
CA THR A 7 -13.35 -8.41 3.13
C THR A 7 -12.00 -7.71 3.11
N ILE A 8 -11.46 -7.49 4.30
CA ILE A 8 -10.11 -6.98 4.50
C ILE A 8 -9.44 -7.80 5.61
N LYS A 9 -8.20 -8.21 5.38
CA LYS A 9 -7.36 -8.92 6.35
C LYS A 9 -6.04 -8.22 6.50
N LEU A 10 -5.61 -8.08 7.73
CA LEU A 10 -4.35 -7.44 8.09
C LEU A 10 -3.46 -8.44 8.82
N THR A 11 -2.16 -8.25 8.73
CA THR A 11 -1.22 -8.96 9.60
C THR A 11 -1.44 -8.54 11.06
N ASP A 12 -1.12 -9.43 11.99
CA ASP A 12 -1.20 -9.16 13.42
C ASP A 12 -0.01 -8.30 13.84
N ALA A 13 -0.30 -7.13 14.42
CA ALA A 13 0.72 -6.16 14.83
C ALA A 13 1.81 -6.75 15.74
N ARG A 14 1.49 -7.79 16.52
CA ARG A 14 2.46 -8.47 17.39
C ARG A 14 3.59 -9.14 16.60
N PHE A 15 3.34 -9.50 15.35
CA PHE A 15 4.30 -10.22 14.50
C PHE A 15 4.85 -9.37 13.37
N GLU A 16 4.37 -8.15 13.20
CA GLU A 16 4.91 -7.21 12.22
C GLU A 16 6.31 -6.76 12.60
N ARG A 17 7.15 -6.51 11.60
CA ARG A 17 8.55 -6.08 11.79
C ARG A 17 8.87 -4.93 10.86
N ASP A 18 9.75 -4.05 11.30
CA ASP A 18 10.32 -2.94 10.51
C ASP A 18 9.26 -2.00 9.92
N GLY A 19 8.12 -1.87 10.60
CA GLY A 19 7.02 -1.02 10.14
C GLY A 19 6.20 -1.60 9.00
N LEU A 20 6.44 -2.84 8.59
CA LEU A 20 5.68 -3.49 7.52
C LEU A 20 4.38 -4.09 8.04
N ARG A 21 3.30 -3.79 7.33
CA ARG A 21 1.98 -4.40 7.48
C ARG A 21 1.53 -4.92 6.13
N HIS A 22 1.06 -6.16 6.09
CA HIS A 22 0.51 -6.74 4.87
C HIS A 22 -1.02 -6.75 4.93
N VAL A 23 -1.63 -6.45 3.81
CA VAL A 23 -3.08 -6.28 3.69
C VAL A 23 -3.58 -7.09 2.51
N THR A 24 -4.62 -7.86 2.70
CA THR A 24 -5.35 -8.54 1.62
C THR A 24 -6.79 -8.06 1.63
N VAL A 25 -7.27 -7.62 0.48
CA VAL A 25 -8.66 -7.19 0.30
C VAL A 25 -9.32 -8.00 -0.82
N LYS A 26 -10.64 -8.04 -0.80
CA LYS A 26 -11.39 -8.44 -1.99
C LYS A 26 -11.64 -7.18 -2.81
N SER A 27 -10.92 -7.05 -3.92
CA SER A 27 -11.00 -5.89 -4.80
C SER A 27 -12.24 -5.98 -5.68
N ALA A 28 -13.07 -4.95 -5.67
CA ALA A 28 -14.19 -4.84 -6.59
C ALA A 28 -13.71 -4.51 -8.01
N ALA A 29 -12.67 -3.68 -8.13
CA ALA A 29 -12.09 -3.31 -9.42
C ALA A 29 -11.50 -4.52 -10.16
N LEU A 30 -10.89 -5.45 -9.42
CA LEU A 30 -10.26 -6.65 -9.98
C LEU A 30 -11.17 -7.89 -9.96
N GLY A 31 -12.25 -7.87 -9.18
CA GLY A 31 -13.13 -9.03 -9.03
C GLY A 31 -12.48 -10.21 -8.30
N GLN A 32 -11.37 -9.99 -7.60
CA GLN A 32 -10.59 -11.02 -6.93
C GLN A 32 -9.86 -10.46 -5.72
N ARG A 33 -9.17 -11.32 -4.98
CA ARG A 33 -8.29 -10.86 -3.90
C ARG A 33 -7.09 -10.12 -4.46
N ALA A 34 -6.68 -9.08 -3.75
CA ALA A 34 -5.50 -8.31 -4.08
C ALA A 34 -4.75 -7.97 -2.79
N ASP A 35 -3.43 -7.89 -2.90
CA ASP A 35 -2.53 -7.68 -1.78
C ASP A 35 -1.80 -6.35 -1.91
N LEU A 36 -1.51 -5.74 -0.76
CA LEU A 36 -0.57 -4.64 -0.67
C LEU A 36 0.23 -4.75 0.63
N SER A 37 1.43 -4.19 0.60
CA SER A 37 2.24 -4.00 1.79
C SER A 37 2.28 -2.53 2.12
N LEU A 38 2.20 -2.19 3.42
CA LEU A 38 2.32 -0.83 3.91
C LEU A 38 3.59 -0.72 4.75
N PHE A 39 4.30 0.40 4.59
CA PHE A 39 5.29 0.83 5.56
C PHE A 39 4.67 1.94 6.41
N LEU A 40 4.65 1.75 7.72
CA LEU A 40 4.04 2.66 8.70
C LEU A 40 5.15 3.20 9.61
N PRO A 41 5.53 4.48 9.46
CA PRO A 41 6.63 5.04 10.24
C PRO A 41 6.25 5.24 11.70
N VAL A 42 7.17 4.95 12.63
CA VAL A 42 6.95 5.18 14.06
C VAL A 42 6.85 6.66 14.38
N GLU A 43 7.53 7.51 13.64
CA GLU A 43 7.51 8.97 13.79
C GLU A 43 6.16 9.59 13.41
N GLY A 44 5.30 8.82 12.73
CA GLY A 44 3.95 9.27 12.37
C GLY A 44 2.90 9.10 13.46
N ARG A 45 3.24 8.55 14.62
CA ARG A 45 2.27 8.31 15.69
C ARG A 45 1.53 9.58 16.07
N GLY A 46 0.18 9.48 16.10
CA GLY A 46 -0.69 10.61 16.40
C GLY A 46 -1.08 11.43 15.20
N ALA A 47 -0.46 11.24 14.03
CA ALA A 47 -0.93 11.83 12.79
C ALA A 47 -2.12 11.02 12.24
N SER A 48 -2.93 11.64 11.38
CA SER A 48 -4.11 11.00 10.79
C SER A 48 -4.20 11.19 9.27
N ASP A 49 -3.26 11.90 8.69
CA ASP A 49 -3.30 12.31 7.27
C ASP A 49 -1.90 12.35 6.65
N LEU A 50 -1.04 11.39 7.03
CA LEU A 50 0.28 11.31 6.43
C LEU A 50 0.21 11.15 4.92
N PRO A 51 1.16 11.72 4.17
CA PRO A 51 1.28 11.46 2.74
C PRO A 51 1.45 9.96 2.48
N VAL A 52 0.86 9.50 1.39
CA VAL A 52 1.00 8.12 0.92
C VAL A 52 1.74 8.15 -0.42
N VAL A 53 2.83 7.41 -0.48
CA VAL A 53 3.56 7.17 -1.73
C VAL A 53 3.27 5.74 -2.17
N ILE A 54 2.62 5.60 -3.32
CA ILE A 54 2.32 4.30 -3.92
C ILE A 54 3.50 3.92 -4.81
N LEU A 55 4.16 2.81 -4.49
CA LEU A 55 5.29 2.28 -5.26
C LEU A 55 4.81 1.10 -6.10
N LEU A 56 4.87 1.26 -7.42
CA LEU A 56 4.45 0.23 -8.37
C LEU A 56 5.63 -0.69 -8.70
N HIS A 57 5.43 -2.00 -8.61
CA HIS A 57 6.47 -2.97 -8.98
C HIS A 57 6.48 -3.21 -10.49
N GLY A 58 7.59 -3.78 -10.97
CA GLY A 58 7.73 -4.18 -12.37
C GLY A 58 7.20 -5.59 -12.64
N VAL A 59 7.32 -6.02 -13.89
CA VAL A 59 6.93 -7.36 -14.35
C VAL A 59 7.59 -8.44 -13.49
N TYR A 60 6.82 -9.47 -13.14
CA TYR A 60 7.19 -10.57 -12.23
C TYR A 60 7.41 -10.15 -10.77
N GLY A 61 7.09 -8.90 -10.41
CA GLY A 61 7.10 -8.45 -9.04
C GLY A 61 5.78 -8.73 -8.32
N SER A 62 5.70 -8.28 -7.08
CA SER A 62 4.51 -8.34 -6.24
C SER A 62 4.56 -7.27 -5.16
N HIS A 63 3.56 -7.23 -4.29
CA HIS A 63 3.45 -6.27 -3.19
C HIS A 63 4.66 -6.25 -2.24
N TRP A 64 5.44 -7.33 -2.17
CA TRP A 64 6.59 -7.42 -1.27
C TRP A 64 7.92 -7.01 -1.92
N SER A 65 7.94 -6.78 -3.26
CA SER A 65 9.20 -6.60 -4.00
C SER A 65 9.98 -5.36 -3.58
N TRP A 66 9.32 -4.22 -3.44
CA TRP A 66 9.98 -3.00 -3.00
C TRP A 66 10.60 -3.12 -1.61
N ALA A 67 9.90 -3.77 -0.69
CA ALA A 67 10.39 -3.94 0.67
C ALA A 67 11.45 -5.04 0.77
N LEU A 68 11.15 -6.24 0.28
CA LEU A 68 11.97 -7.41 0.56
C LEU A 68 13.07 -7.70 -0.46
N ASN A 69 13.02 -7.08 -1.64
CA ASN A 69 14.13 -7.12 -2.60
C ASN A 69 14.97 -5.84 -2.61
N ALA A 70 14.36 -4.68 -2.34
CA ALA A 70 15.05 -3.40 -2.43
C ALA A 70 15.22 -2.68 -1.09
N GLY A 71 14.59 -3.15 -0.02
CA GLY A 71 14.69 -2.51 1.29
C GLY A 71 14.09 -1.09 1.35
N ALA A 72 13.12 -0.79 0.49
CA ALA A 72 12.56 0.57 0.39
C ALA A 72 12.04 1.10 1.73
N HIS A 73 11.40 0.24 2.52
CA HIS A 73 10.89 0.60 3.86
C HIS A 73 12.03 0.96 4.83
N LEU A 74 13.16 0.26 4.76
CA LEU A 74 14.33 0.56 5.61
C LEU A 74 14.97 1.88 5.21
N THR A 75 15.06 2.15 3.91
CA THR A 75 15.55 3.43 3.39
C THR A 75 14.65 4.57 3.83
N ALA A 76 13.34 4.42 3.69
CA ALA A 76 12.38 5.43 4.14
C ALA A 76 12.49 5.66 5.66
N ALA A 77 12.56 4.58 6.45
CA ALA A 77 12.71 4.69 7.91
C ALA A 77 13.98 5.46 8.30
N ARG A 78 15.11 5.18 7.64
CA ARG A 78 16.37 5.89 7.88
C ARG A 78 16.26 7.36 7.52
N MET A 79 15.69 7.69 6.37
CA MET A 79 15.57 9.07 5.91
C MET A 79 14.61 9.89 6.78
N ILE A 80 13.51 9.28 7.26
CA ILE A 80 12.59 9.92 8.19
C ILE A 80 13.28 10.18 9.53
N ALA A 81 14.00 9.18 10.07
CA ALA A 81 14.72 9.33 11.33
C ALA A 81 15.80 10.40 11.24
N ALA A 82 16.46 10.52 10.10
CA ALA A 82 17.47 11.57 9.84
C ALA A 82 16.85 12.93 9.49
N ARG A 83 15.54 13.04 9.43
CA ARG A 83 14.80 14.25 9.03
C ARG A 83 15.14 14.75 7.62
N GLU A 84 15.55 13.84 6.74
CA GLU A 84 15.77 14.14 5.33
C GLU A 84 14.46 14.23 4.56
N ILE A 85 13.44 13.47 5.01
CA ILE A 85 12.07 13.52 4.50
C ILE A 85 11.09 13.54 5.68
N PRO A 86 9.88 14.10 5.50
CA PRO A 86 8.85 14.02 6.54
C PRO A 86 8.32 12.60 6.69
N PRO A 87 7.65 12.28 7.82
CA PRO A 87 6.95 11.01 7.94
C PRO A 87 5.95 10.80 6.79
N LEU A 88 5.97 9.62 6.20
CA LEU A 88 5.07 9.23 5.12
C LEU A 88 4.81 7.73 5.18
N VAL A 89 3.74 7.29 4.55
CA VAL A 89 3.38 5.89 4.39
C VAL A 89 3.77 5.45 2.98
N LEU A 90 4.43 4.30 2.87
CA LEU A 90 4.60 3.65 1.57
C LEU A 90 3.46 2.65 1.40
N ALA A 91 2.79 2.70 0.26
CA ALA A 91 1.83 1.69 -0.13
C ALA A 91 2.37 0.95 -1.36
N MET A 92 2.56 -0.33 -1.22
CA MET A 92 3.21 -1.18 -2.22
C MET A 92 2.22 -2.27 -2.66
N PRO A 93 1.35 -1.95 -3.64
CA PRO A 93 0.35 -2.90 -4.10
C PRO A 93 0.93 -3.95 -5.05
N SER A 94 0.27 -5.11 -5.09
CA SER A 94 0.41 -6.07 -6.18
C SER A 94 -0.35 -5.55 -7.40
N ASP A 95 0.09 -5.95 -8.61
CA ASP A 95 -0.68 -5.80 -9.83
C ASP A 95 -1.73 -6.91 -10.01
N GLY A 96 -1.99 -7.69 -8.95
CA GLY A 96 -2.89 -8.83 -9.00
C GLY A 96 -2.26 -10.09 -9.59
N LEU A 97 -0.96 -10.09 -9.88
CA LEU A 97 -0.23 -11.21 -10.50
C LEU A 97 -0.86 -11.64 -11.83
N TRP A 98 -1.29 -10.66 -12.61
CA TRP A 98 -2.01 -10.87 -13.86
C TRP A 98 -1.03 -11.14 -15.02
N GLY A 99 -0.94 -12.40 -15.44
CA GLY A 99 -0.11 -12.81 -16.57
C GLY A 99 1.34 -12.30 -16.44
N ASP A 100 1.84 -11.73 -17.52
CA ASP A 100 3.18 -11.12 -17.57
C ASP A 100 3.20 -9.69 -17.05
N GLY A 101 2.06 -9.18 -16.61
CA GLY A 101 1.91 -7.85 -16.04
C GLY A 101 0.72 -7.10 -16.60
N SER A 102 0.01 -6.36 -15.74
CA SER A 102 -1.19 -5.62 -16.11
C SER A 102 -0.90 -4.26 -16.74
N ALA A 103 0.34 -3.76 -16.62
CA ALA A 103 0.73 -2.38 -16.90
C ALA A 103 -0.11 -1.35 -16.10
N TYR A 104 -0.83 -1.81 -15.09
CA TYR A 104 -1.73 -0.99 -14.25
C TYR A 104 -2.80 -0.24 -15.04
N LEU A 105 -3.19 -0.80 -16.17
CA LEU A 105 -4.20 -0.23 -17.07
C LEU A 105 -5.59 -0.86 -16.82
N PRO A 106 -6.67 -0.16 -17.22
CA PRO A 106 -7.98 -0.79 -17.23
C PRO A 106 -8.02 -1.85 -18.36
N HIS A 107 -8.35 -3.07 -17.98
CA HIS A 107 -8.62 -4.18 -18.88
C HIS A 107 -10.12 -4.49 -18.87
N LEU A 108 -10.59 -5.29 -19.80
CA LEU A 108 -12.02 -5.48 -20.05
C LEU A 108 -12.83 -5.86 -18.82
N GLU A 109 -12.32 -6.77 -17.99
CA GLU A 109 -13.03 -7.23 -16.78
C GLU A 109 -12.30 -6.91 -15.49
N GLN A 110 -11.11 -6.31 -15.57
CA GLN A 110 -10.27 -5.99 -14.41
C GLN A 110 -9.64 -4.62 -14.62
N ASP A 111 -10.02 -3.68 -13.75
CA ASP A 111 -9.54 -2.32 -13.82
C ASP A 111 -8.38 -2.12 -12.83
N PHE A 112 -7.15 -2.33 -13.31
CA PHE A 112 -5.96 -2.20 -12.48
C PHE A 112 -5.64 -0.74 -12.14
N GLU A 113 -6.00 0.20 -13.00
CA GLU A 113 -5.85 1.63 -12.69
C GLU A 113 -6.74 2.00 -11.51
N LYS A 114 -8.01 1.60 -11.53
CA LYS A 114 -8.95 1.85 -10.43
C LYS A 114 -8.48 1.21 -9.13
N TRP A 115 -7.93 -0.01 -9.19
CA TRP A 115 -7.33 -0.67 -8.04
C TRP A 115 -6.27 0.24 -7.40
N ILE A 116 -5.35 0.78 -8.21
CA ILE A 116 -4.24 1.61 -7.71
C ILE A 116 -4.72 2.97 -7.19
N VAL A 117 -5.51 3.69 -7.99
CA VAL A 117 -5.81 5.11 -7.68
C VAL A 117 -6.97 5.29 -6.69
N GLU A 118 -7.87 4.32 -6.59
CA GLU A 118 -9.03 4.41 -5.70
C GLU A 118 -8.98 3.41 -4.55
N GLU A 119 -8.77 2.14 -4.82
CA GLU A 119 -8.88 1.10 -3.79
C GLU A 119 -7.64 1.02 -2.89
N VAL A 120 -6.44 1.19 -3.41
CA VAL A 120 -5.21 1.16 -2.59
C VAL A 120 -5.21 2.24 -1.51
N PRO A 121 -5.54 3.52 -1.81
CA PRO A 121 -5.67 4.53 -0.76
C PRO A 121 -6.73 4.20 0.28
N LEU A 122 -7.88 3.67 -0.13
CA LEU A 122 -8.94 3.25 0.79
C LEU A 122 -8.47 2.12 1.70
N ALA A 123 -7.76 1.13 1.15
CA ALA A 123 -7.21 0.03 1.93
C ALA A 123 -6.18 0.53 2.95
N ALA A 124 -5.32 1.46 2.55
CA ALA A 124 -4.35 2.06 3.46
C ALA A 124 -5.05 2.79 4.63
N ALA A 125 -6.11 3.55 4.34
CA ALA A 125 -6.88 4.25 5.35
C ALA A 125 -7.60 3.30 6.32
N GLU A 126 -8.10 2.17 5.83
CA GLU A 126 -8.72 1.16 6.70
C GLU A 126 -7.68 0.38 7.52
N ALA A 127 -6.49 0.20 6.98
CA ALA A 127 -5.43 -0.58 7.61
C ALA A 127 -4.61 0.20 8.63
N SER A 128 -4.67 1.53 8.64
CA SER A 128 -3.87 2.36 9.54
C SER A 128 -4.53 3.71 9.79
N ASP A 129 -4.51 4.12 11.06
CA ASP A 129 -4.99 5.44 11.49
C ASP A 129 -4.09 6.59 11.01
N LEU A 130 -2.91 6.30 10.45
CA LEU A 130 -1.99 7.30 9.91
C LEU A 130 -2.46 7.89 8.58
N VAL A 131 -3.42 7.25 7.92
CA VAL A 131 -3.91 7.60 6.59
C VAL A 131 -5.41 7.88 6.65
N SER A 132 -5.85 8.89 5.91
CA SER A 132 -7.26 9.25 5.76
C SER A 132 -7.56 9.64 4.31
N ALA A 133 -8.81 10.01 4.06
CA ALA A 133 -9.22 10.56 2.76
C ALA A 133 -8.51 11.89 2.43
N GLU A 134 -7.98 12.59 3.43
CA GLU A 134 -7.26 13.85 3.27
C GLU A 134 -5.76 13.66 3.00
N SER A 135 -5.25 12.45 3.11
CA SER A 135 -3.83 12.17 2.87
C SER A 135 -3.43 12.49 1.43
N PRO A 136 -2.37 13.30 1.20
CA PRO A 136 -1.85 13.50 -0.14
C PRO A 136 -1.35 12.19 -0.74
N LEU A 137 -1.58 11.98 -2.04
CA LEU A 137 -1.20 10.75 -2.75
C LEU A 137 -0.13 11.06 -3.80
N PHE A 138 0.89 10.22 -3.85
CA PHE A 138 1.95 10.23 -4.85
C PHE A 138 2.12 8.83 -5.41
N ILE A 139 2.44 8.72 -6.70
CA ILE A 139 2.64 7.43 -7.38
C ILE A 139 4.00 7.44 -8.06
N ALA A 140 4.76 6.34 -7.89
CA ALA A 140 6.08 6.16 -8.49
C ALA A 140 6.27 4.72 -8.99
#